data_52be0dbfe2a2ccc64ef932e44f622eda
#
_entry.id   52be0dbfe2a2ccc64ef932e44f622eda
#
_cell.length_a   1.000
_cell.length_b   1.000
_cell.length_c   1.000
_cell.angle_alpha   90.00
_cell.angle_beta   90.00
_cell.angle_gamma   90.00
#
_symmetry.space_group_name_H-M   'P 1'
#
loop_
_entity.id
_entity.type
_entity.pdbx_description
1 polymer ?
#
loop_
_entity_poly.entity_id
_entity_poly.type
_entity_poly.pdbx_seq_one_letter_code
_entity_poly.pdbx_strand_id
1 'polypeptide(L)'
;MTPPIGRPRRSARAILAALILLLTLPLSATAAPPQPLTPLISSTISGAQIVPLINSGDVRNGVTFEGIPDGLGIVPVGDGFGQIDIFVAFEQSHVPFGGFADFEDSSVQKVRLNLDTLSVTGLKEVLPPSAGFVRFCSAFMAGPGEGFSDYTFFVNEESVDWLPVPAGASYGSDPAITPFRQAGYSVAIDAKTGQFAPIPGMGRHNHENTVIVPGGWDDTVSLSGDDTFAAPSSQLYMYNAESPDALLSDEGTLYAFQVTGRNGTPLADPYDKDNDANDYLEIGAADSLQGRFIVVPDAIADGTTGVPPQQALEDWSNQNNVFQFVRIEDMAYDPDSPRTVYFADTGTTRLKEDLVSGRLFRAGSSAFPYFNSDGRIFRMVLNASDPTVVDSLSILAQGLFQEQTAATTFVTIDPGVGFANPDNMDVGHTSLMVQEDSAANNDVWQHPLGTSTWTKVASTTQTTSAETSGIIDASEWLGAGWWVLDVQSHVNLPGAVPGFVWGDDPATEPIYPLGPANGSAYSLRREVGQLLLLHIPGS
;
A
#
# COMPACT_ATOMS: atom_id res chain seq x y z
N MET A 1 67.66 19.52 66.57
CA MET A 1 67.43 19.50 67.99
C MET A 1 66.12 18.77 68.25
N THR A 2 66.25 17.68 68.90
CA THR A 2 65.21 16.74 69.41
C THR A 2 64.35 17.38 70.48
N PRO A 3 63.45 16.63 71.11
CA PRO A 3 62.11 16.12 70.83
C PRO A 3 61.20 16.61 72.00
N PRO A 4 60.27 15.90 72.57
CA PRO A 4 59.43 14.76 72.28
C PRO A 4 57.98 14.87 72.81
N ILE A 5 57.29 13.71 72.75
CA ILE A 5 56.35 13.08 73.71
C ILE A 5 54.87 13.54 73.62
N GLY A 6 54.01 12.58 73.40
CA GLY A 6 53.03 12.01 74.33
C GLY A 6 51.80 11.37 73.69
N ARG A 7 51.70 10.02 73.82
CA ARG A 7 50.44 9.30 73.72
C ARG A 7 49.67 9.38 75.04
N PRO A 8 48.37 9.22 75.03
CA PRO A 8 47.90 7.90 75.47
C PRO A 8 46.69 7.35 74.67
N ARG A 9 46.64 6.05 74.80
CA ARG A 9 45.57 5.13 74.36
C ARG A 9 44.24 5.45 75.02
N ARG A 10 43.11 5.29 74.28
CA ARG A 10 41.86 4.77 74.87
C ARG A 10 41.21 3.84 73.85
N SER A 11 40.94 2.65 74.29
CA SER A 11 40.16 1.56 73.72
C SER A 11 38.69 1.95 73.55
N ALA A 12 38.12 1.69 72.43
CA ALA A 12 36.67 1.61 72.34
C ALA A 12 36.27 0.43 71.44
N ARG A 13 35.38 -0.31 71.99
CA ARG A 13 34.84 -1.63 71.62
C ARG A 13 34.23 -1.59 70.20
N ALA A 14 34.56 -2.60 69.40
CA ALA A 14 33.87 -2.90 68.15
C ALA A 14 32.48 -3.49 68.48
N ILE A 15 31.42 -2.83 68.03
CA ILE A 15 30.08 -3.38 67.94
C ILE A 15 29.90 -3.87 66.49
N LEU A 16 29.88 -5.19 66.35
CA LEU A 16 29.60 -5.87 65.06
C LEU A 16 28.09 -5.82 64.83
N ALA A 17 27.62 -4.87 64.00
CA ALA A 17 26.25 -4.87 63.52
C ALA A 17 26.19 -5.74 62.24
N ALA A 18 25.63 -6.96 62.40
CA ALA A 18 25.31 -7.82 61.25
C ALA A 18 24.14 -7.23 60.47
N LEU A 19 24.45 -6.65 59.30
CA LEU A 19 23.44 -6.21 58.35
C LEU A 19 22.95 -7.45 57.58
N ILE A 20 21.76 -7.94 57.93
CA ILE A 20 21.07 -8.97 57.16
C ILE A 20 20.52 -8.27 55.91
N LEU A 21 21.22 -8.43 54.79
CA LEU A 21 20.75 -8.02 53.48
C LEU A 21 19.71 -9.05 53.00
N LEU A 22 18.42 -8.77 53.22
CA LEU A 22 17.34 -9.50 52.56
C LEU A 22 17.41 -9.19 51.08
N LEU A 23 18.00 -10.09 50.28
CA LEU A 23 17.81 -10.12 48.85
C LEU A 23 16.34 -10.49 48.59
N THR A 24 15.51 -9.48 48.35
CA THR A 24 14.22 -9.68 47.67
C THR A 24 14.54 -9.95 46.22
N LEU A 25 14.62 -11.22 45.85
CA LEU A 25 14.53 -11.62 44.45
C LEU A 25 13.20 -11.10 43.91
N PRO A 26 13.16 -10.36 42.80
CA PRO A 26 11.89 -10.06 42.16
C PRO A 26 11.24 -11.41 41.84
N LEU A 27 10.07 -11.69 42.40
CA LEU A 27 9.21 -12.72 41.84
C LEU A 27 9.01 -12.33 40.36
N SER A 28 9.56 -13.13 39.47
CA SER A 28 9.18 -13.08 38.08
C SER A 28 7.68 -13.31 38.05
N ALA A 29 6.92 -12.24 37.86
CA ALA A 29 5.51 -12.37 37.54
C ALA A 29 5.45 -13.28 36.31
N THR A 30 4.96 -14.48 36.45
CA THR A 30 4.60 -15.32 35.33
C THR A 30 3.57 -14.50 34.56
N ALA A 31 3.95 -14.06 33.36
CA ALA A 31 3.01 -13.38 32.48
C ALA A 31 1.77 -14.26 32.38
N ALA A 32 0.61 -13.68 32.58
CA ALA A 32 -0.64 -14.39 32.35
C ALA A 32 -0.58 -14.96 30.92
N PRO A 33 -1.13 -16.14 30.67
CA PRO A 33 -1.16 -16.69 29.34
C PRO A 33 -1.82 -15.64 28.42
N PRO A 34 -1.28 -15.40 27.21
CA PRO A 34 -1.83 -14.42 26.31
C PRO A 34 -3.32 -14.73 26.10
N GLN A 35 -4.16 -13.72 26.28
CA GLN A 35 -5.59 -13.85 25.99
C GLN A 35 -5.72 -14.10 24.48
N PRO A 36 -6.65 -14.96 24.06
CA PRO A 36 -6.90 -15.15 22.64
C PRO A 36 -7.27 -13.79 22.01
N LEU A 37 -6.65 -13.48 20.88
CA LEU A 37 -6.93 -12.25 20.14
C LEU A 37 -8.38 -12.30 19.64
N THR A 38 -9.06 -11.16 19.67
CA THR A 38 -10.40 -11.03 19.10
C THR A 38 -10.23 -10.59 17.64
N PRO A 39 -10.83 -11.31 16.67
CA PRO A 39 -10.74 -10.91 15.28
C PRO A 39 -11.36 -9.53 15.02
N LEU A 40 -10.68 -8.73 14.21
CA LEU A 40 -11.20 -7.43 13.74
C LEU A 40 -12.12 -7.58 12.53
N ILE A 41 -12.27 -8.78 12.00
CA ILE A 41 -13.26 -9.11 10.95
C ILE A 41 -14.21 -10.19 11.43
N SER A 42 -15.34 -10.32 10.73
CA SER A 42 -16.29 -11.41 10.89
C SER A 42 -16.74 -11.93 9.51
N SER A 43 -17.16 -13.19 9.44
CA SER A 43 -17.70 -13.80 8.21
C SER A 43 -19.07 -14.40 8.46
N THR A 44 -19.94 -14.31 7.44
CA THR A 44 -21.24 -14.98 7.41
C THR A 44 -21.21 -16.27 6.60
N ILE A 45 -20.08 -16.57 5.97
CA ILE A 45 -19.89 -17.79 5.16
C ILE A 45 -19.82 -19.01 6.08
N SER A 46 -20.66 -20.00 5.79
CA SER A 46 -20.68 -21.24 6.58
C SER A 46 -19.37 -22.01 6.45
N GLY A 47 -18.73 -22.30 7.56
CA GLY A 47 -17.44 -23.00 7.61
C GLY A 47 -16.21 -22.13 7.40
N ALA A 48 -16.37 -20.81 7.25
CA ALA A 48 -15.24 -19.88 7.26
C ALA A 48 -14.50 -19.95 8.61
N GLN A 49 -13.18 -19.78 8.57
CA GLN A 49 -12.34 -19.70 9.76
C GLN A 49 -11.56 -18.39 9.73
N ILE A 50 -11.43 -17.74 10.89
CA ILE A 50 -10.66 -16.51 11.07
C ILE A 50 -9.69 -16.75 12.21
N VAL A 51 -8.40 -16.56 11.95
CA VAL A 51 -7.32 -16.76 12.93
C VAL A 51 -6.51 -15.49 13.08
N PRO A 52 -6.77 -14.67 14.11
CA PRO A 52 -5.93 -13.50 14.38
C PRO A 52 -4.53 -13.93 14.78
N LEU A 53 -3.51 -13.32 14.18
CA LEU A 53 -2.10 -13.66 14.38
C LEU A 53 -1.42 -12.71 15.37
N ILE A 54 -1.51 -11.40 15.12
CA ILE A 54 -0.85 -10.36 15.91
C ILE A 54 -1.60 -9.04 15.78
N ASN A 55 -1.64 -8.25 16.88
CA ASN A 55 -2.22 -6.91 16.88
C ASN A 55 -1.12 -5.85 16.95
N SER A 56 -1.42 -4.67 16.44
CA SER A 56 -0.60 -3.48 16.69
C SER A 56 -0.41 -3.25 18.19
N GLY A 57 0.84 -2.98 18.58
CA GLY A 57 1.26 -2.87 19.98
C GLY A 57 1.71 -4.18 20.62
N ASP A 58 1.49 -5.34 20.01
CA ASP A 58 2.05 -6.61 20.49
C ASP A 58 3.57 -6.63 20.33
N VAL A 59 4.27 -7.11 21.35
CA VAL A 59 5.74 -7.19 21.34
C VAL A 59 6.19 -8.64 21.22
N ARG A 60 7.06 -8.91 20.25
CA ARG A 60 7.73 -10.19 20.07
C ARG A 60 9.22 -9.96 19.80
N ASN A 61 10.09 -10.69 20.46
CA ASN A 61 11.55 -10.56 20.33
C ASN A 61 12.09 -9.13 20.54
N GLY A 62 11.37 -8.28 21.30
CA GLY A 62 11.73 -6.89 21.54
C GLY A 62 11.32 -5.91 20.42
N VAL A 63 10.63 -6.38 19.40
CA VAL A 63 10.03 -5.57 18.34
C VAL A 63 8.54 -5.41 18.62
N THR A 64 8.02 -4.22 18.46
CA THR A 64 6.58 -3.93 18.53
C THR A 64 5.97 -4.01 17.13
N PHE A 65 4.87 -4.73 16.96
CA PHE A 65 4.10 -4.72 15.71
C PHE A 65 3.42 -3.36 15.56
N GLU A 66 3.68 -2.70 14.44
CA GLU A 66 3.27 -1.32 14.24
C GLU A 66 1.78 -1.16 13.95
N GLY A 67 1.31 0.07 13.86
CA GLY A 67 -0.05 0.43 13.46
C GLY A 67 -0.21 0.49 11.96
N ILE A 68 -1.45 0.46 11.49
CA ILE A 68 -1.85 0.51 10.06
C ILE A 68 -1.02 -0.40 9.16
N PRO A 69 -1.05 -1.74 9.39
CA PRO A 69 -0.45 -2.70 8.47
C PRO A 69 -1.18 -2.69 7.14
N ASP A 70 -0.44 -2.89 6.06
CA ASP A 70 -0.96 -2.91 4.70
C ASP A 70 -0.27 -3.97 3.85
N GLY A 71 0.51 -3.57 2.85
CA GLY A 71 1.12 -4.43 1.86
C GLY A 71 1.79 -5.68 2.41
N LEU A 72 1.45 -6.83 1.86
CA LEU A 72 1.85 -8.15 2.34
C LEU A 72 2.75 -8.90 1.37
N GLY A 73 3.56 -9.82 1.91
CA GLY A 73 4.33 -10.77 1.12
C GLY A 73 4.67 -12.02 1.92
N ILE A 74 4.78 -13.18 1.28
CA ILE A 74 5.12 -14.44 1.95
C ILE A 74 6.44 -14.97 1.42
N VAL A 75 7.31 -15.41 2.35
CA VAL A 75 8.56 -16.09 2.03
C VAL A 75 8.64 -17.41 2.81
N PRO A 76 8.89 -18.54 2.14
CA PRO A 76 9.09 -19.82 2.83
C PRO A 76 10.36 -19.79 3.68
N VAL A 77 10.32 -20.46 4.84
CA VAL A 77 11.47 -20.62 5.73
C VAL A 77 12.02 -22.04 5.60
N GLY A 78 13.26 -22.16 5.18
CA GLY A 78 13.89 -23.47 4.94
C GLY A 78 13.27 -24.16 3.72
N ASP A 79 12.62 -25.29 3.94
CA ASP A 79 11.90 -26.05 2.90
C ASP A 79 10.42 -25.61 2.74
N GLY A 80 9.98 -24.63 3.54
CA GLY A 80 8.62 -24.09 3.48
C GLY A 80 7.53 -24.95 4.17
N PHE A 81 7.86 -26.15 4.63
CA PHE A 81 6.83 -27.07 5.19
C PHE A 81 6.46 -26.83 6.64
N GLY A 82 7.21 -26.04 7.37
CA GLY A 82 6.95 -25.83 8.82
C GLY A 82 6.71 -24.40 9.22
N GLN A 83 7.28 -23.47 8.49
CA GLN A 83 7.23 -22.03 8.81
C GLN A 83 7.29 -21.18 7.54
N ILE A 84 6.62 -20.03 7.63
CA ILE A 84 6.76 -18.93 6.65
C ILE A 84 7.09 -17.64 7.38
N ASP A 85 7.71 -16.70 6.69
CA ASP A 85 7.80 -15.30 7.08
C ASP A 85 6.78 -14.51 6.26
N ILE A 86 5.87 -13.82 6.94
CA ILE A 86 4.93 -12.87 6.35
C ILE A 86 5.55 -11.49 6.50
N PHE A 87 5.86 -10.84 5.40
CA PHE A 87 6.32 -9.46 5.35
C PHE A 87 5.09 -8.55 5.39
N VAL A 88 5.19 -7.48 6.15
CA VAL A 88 4.13 -6.50 6.35
C VAL A 88 4.74 -5.12 6.19
N ALA A 89 4.23 -4.34 5.26
CA ALA A 89 4.48 -2.92 5.15
C ALA A 89 3.52 -2.15 6.07
N PHE A 90 3.91 -0.95 6.48
CA PHE A 90 3.08 -0.11 7.34
C PHE A 90 2.90 1.26 6.69
N GLU A 91 1.66 1.67 6.50
CA GLU A 91 1.27 2.91 5.85
C GLU A 91 1.43 4.12 6.79
N GLN A 92 2.60 4.25 7.40
CA GLN A 92 2.89 5.33 8.36
C GLN A 92 3.22 6.62 7.64
N SER A 93 2.69 7.72 8.15
CA SER A 93 3.06 9.05 7.68
C SER A 93 4.34 9.55 8.34
N HIS A 94 4.94 10.59 7.75
CA HIS A 94 6.08 11.29 8.33
C HIS A 94 5.76 11.95 9.70
N VAL A 95 4.50 12.16 10.01
CA VAL A 95 4.04 12.75 11.27
C VAL A 95 3.18 11.76 12.03
N PRO A 96 3.61 11.31 13.22
CA PRO A 96 2.83 10.37 14.02
C PRO A 96 1.53 11.01 14.51
N PHE A 97 0.45 10.23 14.48
CA PHE A 97 -0.82 10.62 15.03
C PHE A 97 -0.94 10.21 16.50
N GLY A 98 -0.77 11.15 17.41
CA GLY A 98 -1.28 11.00 18.76
C GLY A 98 -0.52 10.18 19.79
N GLY A 99 0.70 9.74 19.54
CA GLY A 99 1.63 9.31 20.59
C GLY A 99 1.37 7.95 21.23
N PHE A 100 0.76 7.02 20.48
CA PHE A 100 0.71 5.60 20.87
C PHE A 100 1.29 4.78 19.73
N ALA A 101 1.88 3.71 19.85
CA ALA A 101 2.38 2.72 18.88
C ALA A 101 2.42 3.13 17.38
N ASP A 102 2.23 4.40 17.09
CA ASP A 102 2.34 5.02 15.79
C ASP A 102 3.76 5.55 15.64
N PHE A 103 4.43 5.09 14.61
CA PHE A 103 5.82 5.41 14.35
C PHE A 103 5.89 6.52 13.30
N GLU A 104 6.87 7.37 13.42
CA GLU A 104 7.19 8.36 12.41
C GLU A 104 7.87 7.65 11.24
N ASP A 105 7.37 7.83 10.03
CA ASP A 105 7.81 7.18 8.79
C ASP A 105 7.47 5.67 8.71
N SER A 106 7.36 5.19 7.48
CA SER A 106 7.01 3.80 7.20
C SER A 106 8.14 2.82 7.52
N SER A 107 7.74 1.63 7.88
CA SER A 107 8.65 0.51 8.12
C SER A 107 8.17 -0.75 7.41
N VAL A 108 9.02 -1.79 7.41
CA VAL A 108 8.65 -3.13 7.02
C VAL A 108 9.08 -4.09 8.12
N GLN A 109 8.15 -4.91 8.57
CA GLN A 109 8.43 -5.98 9.53
C GLN A 109 8.13 -7.34 8.91
N LYS A 110 8.66 -8.41 9.51
CA LYS A 110 8.28 -9.77 9.16
C LYS A 110 7.85 -10.57 10.38
N VAL A 111 6.71 -11.21 10.21
CA VAL A 111 6.05 -12.07 11.20
C VAL A 111 6.33 -13.52 10.85
N ARG A 112 6.98 -14.27 11.72
CA ARG A 112 7.20 -15.71 11.54
C ARG A 112 6.01 -16.51 12.02
N LEU A 113 5.38 -17.24 11.11
CA LEU A 113 4.24 -18.11 11.37
C LEU A 113 4.67 -19.58 11.37
N ASN A 114 4.26 -20.31 12.39
CA ASN A 114 4.31 -21.78 12.41
C ASN A 114 3.04 -22.32 11.76
N LEU A 115 3.19 -23.12 10.70
CA LEU A 115 2.05 -23.61 9.90
C LEU A 115 1.25 -24.73 10.58
N ASP A 116 1.86 -25.50 11.48
CA ASP A 116 1.15 -26.58 12.20
C ASP A 116 0.23 -26.03 13.28
N THR A 117 0.63 -24.93 13.92
CA THR A 117 -0.08 -24.36 15.08
C THR A 117 -0.76 -23.04 14.79
N LEU A 118 -0.56 -22.46 13.61
CA LEU A 118 -1.01 -21.12 13.19
C LEU A 118 -0.65 -20.05 14.24
N SER A 119 0.53 -20.16 14.85
CA SER A 119 0.98 -19.25 15.89
C SER A 119 2.20 -18.44 15.45
N VAL A 120 2.23 -17.17 15.82
CA VAL A 120 3.38 -16.29 15.62
C VAL A 120 4.52 -16.69 16.54
N THR A 121 5.65 -17.06 15.96
CA THR A 121 6.87 -17.50 16.68
C THR A 121 7.97 -16.45 16.71
N GLY A 122 7.86 -15.39 15.89
CA GLY A 122 8.84 -14.31 15.83
C GLY A 122 8.30 -13.06 15.17
N LEU A 123 8.91 -11.93 15.49
CA LEU A 123 8.73 -10.65 14.83
C LEU A 123 10.10 -10.00 14.65
N LYS A 124 10.36 -9.44 13.49
CA LYS A 124 11.63 -8.79 13.18
C LYS A 124 11.39 -7.58 12.27
N GLU A 125 12.02 -6.46 12.60
CA GLU A 125 12.12 -5.32 11.70
C GLU A 125 13.02 -5.67 10.51
N VAL A 126 12.60 -5.32 9.30
CA VAL A 126 13.32 -5.52 8.05
C VAL A 126 13.83 -4.20 7.50
N LEU A 127 12.95 -3.21 7.38
CA LEU A 127 13.28 -1.84 7.01
C LEU A 127 12.81 -0.93 8.14
N PRO A 128 13.74 -0.18 8.78
CA PRO A 128 13.38 0.68 9.90
C PRO A 128 12.79 2.02 9.42
N PRO A 129 11.98 2.70 10.26
CA PRO A 129 11.45 4.04 9.97
C PRO A 129 12.54 5.06 9.62
N SER A 130 13.74 4.92 10.19
CA SER A 130 14.87 5.81 9.91
C SER A 130 15.37 5.78 8.45
N ALA A 131 14.83 4.88 7.62
CA ALA A 131 15.04 4.91 6.18
C ALA A 131 14.34 6.11 5.51
N GLY A 132 13.33 6.72 6.17
CA GLY A 132 12.70 7.97 5.78
C GLY A 132 11.78 7.85 4.58
N PHE A 133 11.08 6.73 4.46
CA PHE A 133 9.97 6.52 3.53
C PHE A 133 8.63 6.69 4.24
N VAL A 134 7.58 6.98 3.49
CA VAL A 134 6.25 7.23 4.06
C VAL A 134 5.17 6.48 3.29
N ARG A 135 4.08 6.15 3.98
CA ARG A 135 2.87 5.60 3.41
C ARG A 135 3.15 4.41 2.48
N PHE A 136 3.81 3.39 3.01
CA PHE A 136 3.91 2.12 2.29
C PHE A 136 2.55 1.44 2.30
N CYS A 137 1.83 1.61 1.20
CA CYS A 137 0.54 0.98 0.97
C CYS A 137 0.75 -0.44 0.43
N SER A 138 0.08 -0.83 -0.64
CA SER A 138 0.19 -2.17 -1.21
C SER A 138 1.63 -2.57 -1.54
N ALA A 139 1.89 -3.87 -1.56
CA ALA A 139 3.22 -4.42 -1.78
C ALA A 139 3.18 -5.72 -2.57
N PHE A 140 4.32 -6.11 -3.12
CA PHE A 140 4.46 -7.35 -3.88
C PHE A 140 5.74 -8.11 -3.51
N MET A 141 5.64 -9.43 -3.32
CA MET A 141 6.80 -10.29 -3.10
C MET A 141 7.18 -11.01 -4.40
N ALA A 142 8.18 -10.50 -5.10
CA ALA A 142 8.74 -11.20 -6.24
C ALA A 142 9.69 -12.33 -5.79
N GLY A 143 9.66 -13.43 -6.50
CA GLY A 143 10.48 -14.59 -6.21
C GLY A 143 10.88 -15.38 -7.46
N PRO A 144 11.22 -16.66 -7.32
CA PRO A 144 11.58 -17.50 -8.46
C PRO A 144 10.48 -17.63 -9.51
N GLY A 145 9.20 -17.45 -9.14
CA GLY A 145 8.06 -17.44 -10.07
C GLY A 145 8.13 -16.30 -11.06
N GLU A 146 8.64 -15.14 -10.65
CA GLU A 146 8.80 -13.92 -11.42
C GLU A 146 10.22 -13.77 -12.01
N GLY A 147 11.05 -14.81 -11.88
CA GLY A 147 12.40 -14.85 -12.45
C GLY A 147 13.51 -14.32 -11.54
N PHE A 148 13.20 -13.94 -10.30
CA PHE A 148 14.20 -13.49 -9.33
C PHE A 148 14.97 -14.67 -8.73
N SER A 149 16.26 -14.50 -8.45
CA SER A 149 17.08 -15.54 -7.83
C SER A 149 16.82 -15.75 -6.34
N ASP A 150 16.42 -14.69 -5.64
CA ASP A 150 16.03 -14.63 -4.24
C ASP A 150 14.73 -13.81 -4.12
N TYR A 151 14.05 -13.86 -2.98
CA TYR A 151 12.84 -13.08 -2.75
C TYR A 151 13.15 -11.59 -2.56
N THR A 152 12.43 -10.75 -3.29
CA THR A 152 12.50 -9.28 -3.21
C THR A 152 11.12 -8.73 -2.90
N PHE A 153 10.99 -7.97 -1.84
CA PHE A 153 9.76 -7.32 -1.43
C PHE A 153 9.72 -5.89 -1.97
N PHE A 154 8.79 -5.62 -2.86
CA PHE A 154 8.53 -4.29 -3.38
C PHE A 154 7.48 -3.62 -2.51
N VAL A 155 7.82 -2.44 -2.00
CA VAL A 155 6.91 -1.56 -1.25
C VAL A 155 6.91 -0.18 -1.90
N ASN A 156 5.82 0.55 -1.79
CA ASN A 156 5.62 1.74 -2.58
C ASN A 156 5.17 2.90 -1.71
N GLU A 157 5.75 4.09 -1.92
CA GLU A 157 5.28 5.31 -1.26
C GLU A 157 4.02 5.83 -1.95
N GLU A 158 2.87 5.58 -1.38
CA GLU A 158 1.58 6.14 -1.79
C GLU A 158 1.49 7.60 -1.29
N SER A 159 2.40 8.42 -1.73
CA SER A 159 2.50 9.83 -1.33
C SER A 159 3.29 10.63 -2.35
N VAL A 160 2.95 11.90 -2.49
CA VAL A 160 3.74 12.91 -3.22
C VAL A 160 4.21 14.03 -2.30
N ASP A 161 4.20 13.80 -1.00
CA ASP A 161 4.64 14.76 0.01
C ASP A 161 6.13 15.07 -0.14
N TRP A 162 6.50 16.24 0.37
CA TRP A 162 7.86 16.76 0.31
C TRP A 162 8.59 16.42 1.61
N LEU A 163 9.60 15.60 1.51
CA LEU A 163 10.27 15.03 2.67
C LEU A 163 11.73 15.48 2.76
N PRO A 164 12.27 15.64 3.98
CA PRO A 164 13.70 15.82 4.15
C PRO A 164 14.40 14.50 3.78
N VAL A 165 15.56 14.62 3.12
CA VAL A 165 16.41 13.46 2.84
C VAL A 165 17.13 13.05 4.12
N PRO A 166 16.97 11.83 4.64
CA PRO A 166 17.67 11.39 5.84
C PRO A 166 19.19 11.44 5.68
N ALA A 167 19.89 11.75 6.74
CA ALA A 167 21.35 11.78 6.72
C ALA A 167 21.93 10.38 6.46
N GLY A 168 22.66 10.25 5.34
CA GLY A 168 23.26 8.99 4.93
C GLY A 168 22.34 8.10 4.07
N ALA A 169 21.20 8.61 3.64
CA ALA A 169 20.35 7.93 2.67
C ALA A 169 21.10 7.61 1.37
N SER A 170 20.73 6.52 0.71
CA SER A 170 21.28 6.11 -0.58
C SER A 170 20.76 6.93 -1.75
N TYR A 171 19.74 7.75 -1.53
CA TYR A 171 19.11 8.65 -2.50
C TYR A 171 19.29 10.12 -2.09
N GLY A 172 19.24 11.02 -3.06
CA GLY A 172 19.41 12.46 -2.85
C GLY A 172 18.10 13.25 -2.84
N SER A 173 18.22 14.56 -2.75
CA SER A 173 17.11 15.49 -2.95
C SER A 173 16.79 15.67 -4.43
N ASP A 174 15.52 15.98 -4.74
CA ASP A 174 15.12 16.29 -6.10
C ASP A 174 15.58 17.69 -6.53
N PRO A 175 16.03 17.84 -7.79
CA PRO A 175 16.53 19.12 -8.29
C PRO A 175 15.52 20.26 -8.19
N ALA A 176 14.23 19.95 -8.35
CA ALA A 176 13.14 20.93 -8.30
C ALA A 176 12.92 21.51 -6.92
N ILE A 177 13.25 20.77 -5.87
CA ILE A 177 12.84 21.06 -4.48
C ILE A 177 13.96 20.91 -3.45
N THR A 178 15.23 20.93 -3.91
CA THR A 178 16.39 20.84 -3.01
C THR A 178 16.26 21.80 -1.81
N PRO A 179 16.48 21.35 -0.56
CA PRO A 179 17.16 20.11 -0.14
C PRO A 179 16.21 18.91 0.13
N PHE A 180 14.98 18.97 -0.31
CA PHE A 180 13.98 17.94 -0.08
C PHE A 180 13.88 16.97 -1.25
N ARG A 181 13.14 15.89 -1.05
CA ARG A 181 12.62 15.01 -2.08
C ARG A 181 11.10 15.01 -2.08
N GLN A 182 10.48 14.74 -3.21
CA GLN A 182 9.10 14.27 -3.24
C GLN A 182 9.08 12.79 -2.86
N ALA A 183 8.08 12.32 -2.14
CA ALA A 183 7.79 10.90 -1.97
C ALA A 183 7.41 10.24 -3.32
N GLY A 184 6.93 9.01 -3.31
CA GLY A 184 6.49 8.29 -4.51
C GLY A 184 7.57 7.40 -5.11
N TYR A 185 8.44 6.81 -4.30
CA TYR A 185 9.34 5.76 -4.73
C TYR A 185 8.69 4.39 -4.68
N SER A 186 8.96 3.55 -5.66
CA SER A 186 8.97 2.11 -5.47
C SER A 186 10.32 1.70 -4.86
N VAL A 187 10.29 0.86 -3.82
CA VAL A 187 11.47 0.46 -3.06
C VAL A 187 11.59 -1.06 -3.06
N ALA A 188 12.67 -1.58 -3.60
CA ALA A 188 12.99 -3.00 -3.56
C ALA A 188 13.76 -3.35 -2.28
N ILE A 189 13.32 -4.39 -1.57
CA ILE A 189 13.92 -4.87 -0.32
C ILE A 189 14.30 -6.35 -0.50
N ASP A 190 15.58 -6.69 -0.38
CA ASP A 190 16.04 -8.08 -0.31
C ASP A 190 15.49 -8.75 0.97
N ALA A 191 14.61 -9.72 0.80
CA ALA A 191 13.89 -10.36 1.91
C ALA A 191 14.81 -11.11 2.89
N LYS A 192 16.01 -11.49 2.46
CA LYS A 192 16.98 -12.25 3.24
C LYS A 192 17.90 -11.35 4.06
N THR A 193 18.36 -10.26 3.47
CA THR A 193 19.34 -9.35 4.09
C THR A 193 18.71 -8.10 4.70
N GLY A 194 17.58 -7.64 4.17
CA GLY A 194 16.95 -6.37 4.48
C GLY A 194 17.65 -5.17 3.81
N GLN A 195 18.56 -5.44 2.84
CA GLN A 195 19.09 -4.36 2.03
C GLN A 195 17.98 -3.83 1.11
N PHE A 196 17.94 -2.52 0.93
CA PHE A 196 16.91 -1.88 0.13
C PHE A 196 17.50 -0.84 -0.81
N ALA A 197 16.80 -0.60 -1.90
CA ALA A 197 17.08 0.47 -2.83
C ALA A 197 15.77 1.02 -3.43
N PRO A 198 15.58 2.35 -3.45
CA PRO A 198 14.55 2.96 -4.27
C PRO A 198 14.93 2.85 -5.74
N ILE A 199 13.93 2.78 -6.61
CA ILE A 199 14.08 2.67 -8.07
C ILE A 199 13.42 3.89 -8.72
N PRO A 200 14.13 5.03 -8.85
CA PRO A 200 13.57 6.28 -9.38
C PRO A 200 12.96 6.15 -10.77
N GLY A 201 13.58 5.35 -11.64
CA GLY A 201 13.14 5.14 -13.01
C GLY A 201 11.76 4.48 -13.14
N MET A 202 11.23 3.86 -12.09
CA MET A 202 9.85 3.36 -12.05
C MET A 202 8.80 4.48 -11.99
N GLY A 203 9.23 5.74 -11.97
CA GLY A 203 8.38 6.91 -11.83
C GLY A 203 8.27 7.40 -10.39
N ARG A 204 7.88 8.65 -10.24
CA ARG A 204 7.74 9.32 -8.96
C ARG A 204 6.35 9.90 -8.86
N HIS A 205 5.40 9.07 -8.50
CA HIS A 205 3.98 9.38 -8.40
C HIS A 205 3.42 8.83 -7.09
N ASN A 206 2.14 8.97 -6.86
CA ASN A 206 1.47 8.35 -5.71
C ASN A 206 1.41 6.84 -5.95
N HIS A 207 2.54 6.17 -5.70
CA HIS A 207 2.70 4.75 -5.99
C HIS A 207 1.85 3.91 -5.06
N GLU A 208 0.87 3.22 -5.65
CA GLU A 208 0.05 2.29 -4.89
C GLU A 208 0.71 0.92 -4.84
N ASN A 209 0.78 0.21 -5.94
CA ASN A 209 1.40 -1.11 -6.00
C ASN A 209 2.45 -1.21 -7.11
N THR A 210 3.32 -2.19 -7.00
CA THR A 210 4.24 -2.64 -8.06
C THR A 210 4.16 -4.15 -8.17
N VAL A 211 3.61 -4.67 -9.27
CA VAL A 211 3.48 -6.12 -9.54
C VAL A 211 4.45 -6.53 -10.64
N ILE A 212 5.24 -7.58 -10.40
CA ILE A 212 6.09 -8.20 -11.43
C ILE A 212 5.26 -9.25 -12.16
N VAL A 213 5.10 -9.10 -13.47
CA VAL A 213 4.25 -9.95 -14.29
C VAL A 213 5.08 -11.03 -15.00
N PRO A 214 4.97 -12.33 -14.64
CA PRO A 214 5.71 -13.41 -15.28
C PRO A 214 5.05 -13.86 -16.59
N GLY A 215 4.95 -12.93 -17.56
CA GLY A 215 4.20 -13.13 -18.81
C GLY A 215 4.87 -14.02 -19.84
N GLY A 216 6.09 -14.51 -19.58
CA GLY A 216 6.86 -15.39 -20.45
C GLY A 216 7.68 -14.66 -21.51
N TRP A 217 7.95 -13.38 -21.33
CA TRP A 217 8.91 -12.59 -22.11
C TRP A 217 10.34 -12.81 -21.60
N ASP A 218 11.32 -12.40 -22.40
CA ASP A 218 12.72 -12.42 -21.97
C ASP A 218 12.99 -11.30 -20.94
N ASP A 219 12.26 -10.20 -21.03
CA ASP A 219 12.35 -9.04 -20.15
C ASP A 219 11.61 -9.26 -18.82
N THR A 220 12.03 -8.52 -17.79
CA THR A 220 11.32 -8.38 -16.52
C THR A 220 10.39 -7.17 -16.60
N VAL A 221 9.11 -7.43 -16.44
CA VAL A 221 8.03 -6.44 -16.60
C VAL A 221 7.33 -6.21 -15.27
N SER A 222 7.25 -4.95 -14.84
CA SER A 222 6.38 -4.55 -13.74
C SER A 222 5.27 -3.62 -14.18
N LEU A 223 4.15 -3.66 -13.48
CA LEU A 223 3.06 -2.69 -13.59
C LEU A 223 2.91 -1.95 -12.27
N SER A 224 2.55 -0.67 -12.32
CA SER A 224 2.23 0.11 -11.13
C SER A 224 1.09 1.09 -11.38
N GLY A 225 0.26 1.32 -10.35
CA GLY A 225 -0.83 2.28 -10.32
C GLY A 225 -0.42 3.60 -9.70
N ASP A 226 -1.07 4.68 -10.14
CA ASP A 226 -0.99 6.00 -9.55
C ASP A 226 -2.30 6.28 -8.82
N ASP A 227 -2.31 6.25 -7.48
CA ASP A 227 -3.46 6.67 -6.70
C ASP A 227 -3.42 8.19 -6.43
N THR A 228 -3.83 8.97 -7.41
CA THR A 228 -3.96 10.41 -7.24
C THR A 228 -5.29 10.77 -6.59
N PHE A 229 -5.29 11.05 -5.29
CA PHE A 229 -6.48 11.33 -4.47
C PHE A 229 -7.40 12.43 -4.98
N ALA A 230 -6.89 13.38 -5.72
CA ALA A 230 -7.64 14.57 -6.06
C ALA A 230 -8.20 14.54 -7.48
N ALA A 231 -8.04 13.49 -8.27
CA ALA A 231 -8.19 13.58 -9.72
C ALA A 231 -7.90 15.02 -10.25
N PRO A 232 -6.86 15.31 -10.98
CA PRO A 232 -6.87 14.91 -12.34
C PRO A 232 -5.86 13.81 -12.54
N SER A 233 -6.38 12.69 -12.88
CA SER A 233 -5.70 11.65 -13.59
C SER A 233 -4.68 10.79 -12.84
N SER A 234 -5.19 9.66 -12.50
CA SER A 234 -4.46 8.46 -12.19
C SER A 234 -4.02 7.78 -13.49
N GLN A 235 -2.79 7.30 -13.56
CA GLN A 235 -2.26 6.61 -14.72
C GLN A 235 -1.80 5.20 -14.36
N LEU A 236 -1.75 4.33 -15.37
CA LEU A 236 -1.15 3.01 -15.26
C LEU A 236 0.22 3.02 -15.95
N TYR A 237 1.24 2.65 -15.21
CA TYR A 237 2.61 2.60 -15.68
C TYR A 237 3.12 1.16 -15.82
N MET A 238 4.11 0.99 -16.70
CA MET A 238 4.88 -0.24 -16.85
C MET A 238 6.36 0.13 -16.78
N TYR A 239 7.14 -0.63 -16.02
CA TYR A 239 8.59 -0.55 -16.07
C TYR A 239 9.15 -1.85 -16.63
N ASN A 240 9.91 -1.76 -17.71
CA ASN A 240 10.45 -2.89 -18.43
C ASN A 240 11.99 -2.84 -18.39
N ALA A 241 12.61 -3.92 -17.92
CA ALA A 241 14.05 -4.08 -17.81
C ALA A 241 14.48 -5.42 -18.43
N GLU A 242 15.72 -5.50 -18.94
CA GLU A 242 16.26 -6.71 -19.58
C GLU A 242 16.36 -7.93 -18.63
N SER A 243 16.32 -7.71 -17.32
CA SER A 243 16.40 -8.76 -16.31
C SER A 243 15.98 -8.25 -14.92
N PRO A 244 15.74 -9.13 -13.93
CA PRO A 244 15.54 -8.72 -12.54
C PRO A 244 16.71 -7.88 -11.99
N ASP A 245 17.95 -8.23 -12.30
CA ASP A 245 19.13 -7.47 -11.86
C ASP A 245 19.17 -6.07 -12.47
N ALA A 246 18.78 -5.93 -13.74
CA ALA A 246 18.66 -4.63 -14.41
C ALA A 246 17.53 -3.78 -13.80
N LEU A 247 16.40 -4.41 -13.48
CA LEU A 247 15.29 -3.73 -12.78
C LEU A 247 15.75 -3.20 -11.41
N LEU A 248 16.40 -4.04 -10.61
CA LEU A 248 16.92 -3.68 -9.29
C LEU A 248 18.05 -2.63 -9.35
N SER A 249 18.72 -2.51 -10.49
CA SER A 249 19.78 -1.53 -10.75
C SER A 249 19.28 -0.25 -11.39
N ASP A 250 17.95 -0.09 -11.53
CA ASP A 250 17.31 1.06 -12.19
C ASP A 250 17.77 1.26 -13.65
N GLU A 251 17.93 0.15 -14.37
CA GLU A 251 18.39 0.11 -15.77
C GLU A 251 17.25 -0.23 -16.76
N GLY A 252 15.99 -0.03 -16.35
CA GLY A 252 14.80 -0.24 -17.17
C GLY A 252 14.30 1.03 -17.85
N THR A 253 13.15 0.92 -18.47
CA THR A 253 12.45 2.03 -19.13
C THR A 253 11.01 2.10 -18.63
N LEU A 254 10.55 3.28 -18.27
CA LEU A 254 9.17 3.54 -17.88
C LEU A 254 8.29 3.79 -19.11
N TYR A 255 7.09 3.27 -19.06
CA TYR A 255 6.04 3.46 -20.06
C TYR A 255 4.72 3.82 -19.39
N ALA A 256 3.82 4.49 -20.10
CA ALA A 256 2.48 4.80 -19.65
C ALA A 256 1.43 4.28 -20.65
N PHE A 257 0.28 3.85 -20.15
CA PHE A 257 -0.75 3.20 -20.93
C PHE A 257 -1.53 4.20 -21.80
N GLN A 258 -1.60 3.93 -23.12
CA GLN A 258 -2.36 4.70 -24.10
C GLN A 258 -3.31 3.78 -24.86
N VAL A 259 -4.58 4.18 -25.01
CA VAL A 259 -5.56 3.45 -25.83
C VAL A 259 -5.30 3.68 -27.31
N THR A 260 -5.37 2.60 -28.10
CA THR A 260 -5.17 2.62 -29.55
C THR A 260 -6.38 2.12 -30.33
N GLY A 261 -7.37 1.53 -29.66
CA GLY A 261 -8.58 1.01 -30.28
C GLY A 261 -9.67 0.70 -29.27
N ARG A 262 -10.91 0.64 -29.74
CA ARG A 262 -12.09 0.28 -28.95
C ARG A 262 -12.93 -0.74 -29.70
N ASN A 263 -13.29 -1.85 -29.06
CA ASN A 263 -14.13 -2.91 -29.62
C ASN A 263 -13.62 -3.46 -30.94
N GLY A 264 -12.27 -3.59 -31.07
CA GLY A 264 -11.60 -4.06 -32.29
C GLY A 264 -11.52 -3.03 -33.42
N THR A 265 -11.92 -1.78 -33.18
CA THR A 265 -11.80 -0.69 -34.15
C THR A 265 -10.65 0.23 -33.71
N PRO A 266 -9.58 0.40 -34.52
CA PRO A 266 -8.52 1.34 -34.19
C PRO A 266 -9.02 2.79 -34.09
N LEU A 267 -8.48 3.55 -33.13
CA LEU A 267 -8.66 5.01 -33.10
C LEU A 267 -7.98 5.64 -34.29
N ALA A 268 -8.55 6.73 -34.80
CA ALA A 268 -7.99 7.45 -35.94
C ALA A 268 -6.63 8.09 -35.62
N ASP A 269 -6.50 8.63 -34.41
CA ASP A 269 -5.28 9.16 -33.83
C ASP A 269 -5.30 8.91 -32.30
N PRO A 270 -4.45 8.02 -31.78
CA PRO A 270 -4.37 7.77 -30.32
C PRO A 270 -3.95 8.99 -29.49
N TYR A 271 -3.36 10.01 -30.10
CA TYR A 271 -2.95 11.24 -29.42
C TYR A 271 -4.04 12.33 -29.41
N ASP A 272 -5.17 12.06 -30.04
CA ASP A 272 -6.29 13.00 -30.07
C ASP A 272 -7.10 12.92 -28.77
N LYS A 273 -7.05 13.98 -27.97
CA LYS A 273 -7.80 14.10 -26.73
C LYS A 273 -9.33 14.15 -26.91
N ASP A 274 -9.80 14.34 -28.13
CA ASP A 274 -11.23 14.37 -28.47
C ASP A 274 -11.73 12.98 -28.92
N ASN A 275 -10.93 11.89 -28.78
CA ASN A 275 -11.42 10.53 -28.93
C ASN A 275 -12.41 10.18 -27.80
N ASP A 276 -13.26 9.20 -28.06
CA ASP A 276 -14.28 8.71 -27.11
C ASP A 276 -13.83 7.50 -26.28
N ALA A 277 -12.54 7.39 -25.98
CA ALA A 277 -11.94 6.28 -25.22
C ALA A 277 -10.66 6.70 -24.48
N ASN A 278 -10.57 7.95 -24.01
CA ASN A 278 -9.37 8.51 -23.40
C ASN A 278 -9.37 8.45 -21.89
N ASP A 279 -10.54 8.21 -21.29
CA ASP A 279 -10.67 8.27 -19.85
C ASP A 279 -11.77 7.34 -19.28
N TYR A 280 -11.79 7.30 -17.96
CA TYR A 280 -12.71 6.52 -17.14
C TYR A 280 -14.20 6.79 -17.44
N LEU A 281 -14.60 8.02 -17.78
CA LEU A 281 -16.02 8.37 -18.01
C LEU A 281 -16.52 7.91 -19.37
N GLU A 282 -15.64 7.72 -20.32
CA GLU A 282 -15.98 7.39 -21.70
C GLU A 282 -16.19 5.90 -21.96
N ILE A 283 -15.81 5.04 -21.01
CA ILE A 283 -15.89 3.59 -21.16
C ILE A 283 -16.98 2.98 -20.27
N GLY A 284 -17.60 1.93 -20.76
CA GLY A 284 -18.63 1.17 -20.06
C GLY A 284 -18.33 -0.33 -20.01
N ALA A 285 -19.14 -1.07 -19.26
CA ALA A 285 -18.95 -2.51 -19.03
C ALA A 285 -18.96 -3.39 -20.30
N ALA A 286 -19.48 -2.88 -21.43
CA ALA A 286 -19.48 -3.60 -22.68
C ALA A 286 -18.26 -3.34 -23.58
N ASP A 287 -17.38 -2.43 -23.15
CA ASP A 287 -16.23 -2.04 -23.95
C ASP A 287 -15.03 -2.96 -23.72
N SER A 288 -14.25 -3.14 -24.78
CA SER A 288 -12.94 -3.74 -24.77
C SER A 288 -11.98 -2.81 -25.49
N LEU A 289 -11.04 -2.22 -24.75
CA LEU A 289 -10.05 -1.32 -25.29
C LEU A 289 -8.81 -2.12 -25.72
N GLN A 290 -8.19 -1.73 -26.82
CA GLN A 290 -6.85 -2.14 -27.22
C GLN A 290 -5.91 -0.98 -26.93
N GLY A 291 -4.67 -1.27 -26.54
CA GLY A 291 -3.74 -0.23 -26.16
C GLY A 291 -2.29 -0.63 -26.31
N ARG A 292 -1.46 0.30 -25.92
CA ARG A 292 -0.01 0.09 -25.81
C ARG A 292 0.53 0.93 -24.67
N PHE A 293 1.67 0.54 -24.19
CA PHE A 293 2.48 1.35 -23.29
C PHE A 293 3.48 2.17 -24.13
N ILE A 294 3.47 3.49 -23.97
CA ILE A 294 4.35 4.43 -24.67
C ILE A 294 5.47 4.90 -23.76
N VAL A 295 6.69 5.05 -24.29
CA VAL A 295 7.89 5.39 -23.53
C VAL A 295 7.77 6.74 -22.85
N VAL A 296 7.97 6.77 -21.54
CA VAL A 296 8.19 7.98 -20.76
C VAL A 296 9.68 8.35 -20.86
N PRO A 297 10.06 9.60 -21.16
CA PRO A 297 11.47 9.99 -21.15
C PRO A 297 12.13 9.83 -19.78
N ASP A 298 13.34 9.27 -19.72
CA ASP A 298 14.06 8.95 -18.48
C ASP A 298 14.11 10.13 -17.50
N ALA A 299 14.40 11.35 -17.97
CA ALA A 299 14.46 12.53 -17.10
C ALA A 299 13.10 12.86 -16.43
N ILE A 300 11.98 12.46 -17.02
CA ILE A 300 10.64 12.61 -16.45
C ILE A 300 10.40 11.48 -15.45
N ALA A 301 10.72 10.25 -15.81
CA ALA A 301 10.62 9.09 -14.94
C ALA A 301 11.43 9.29 -13.64
N ASP A 302 12.70 9.65 -13.76
CA ASP A 302 13.63 9.85 -12.63
C ASP A 302 13.34 11.12 -11.81
N GLY A 303 12.46 12.00 -12.28
CA GLY A 303 12.19 13.27 -11.61
C GLY A 303 13.31 14.31 -11.71
N THR A 304 14.17 14.24 -12.74
CA THR A 304 15.37 15.10 -12.86
C THR A 304 15.17 16.35 -13.75
N THR A 305 13.95 16.62 -14.17
CA THR A 305 13.63 17.73 -15.11
C THR A 305 13.73 19.13 -14.51
N GLY A 306 13.83 19.28 -13.18
CA GLY A 306 13.70 20.56 -12.49
C GLY A 306 12.26 21.04 -12.31
N VAL A 307 11.28 20.17 -12.57
CA VAL A 307 9.87 20.26 -12.20
C VAL A 307 9.63 19.18 -11.15
N PRO A 308 8.71 19.36 -10.17
CA PRO A 308 8.36 18.28 -9.24
C PRO A 308 8.01 16.98 -10.00
N PRO A 309 8.51 15.83 -9.56
CA PRO A 309 8.37 14.57 -10.32
C PRO A 309 6.93 14.22 -10.73
N GLN A 310 6.00 14.25 -9.80
CA GLN A 310 4.57 14.00 -10.10
C GLN A 310 4.04 14.98 -11.17
N GLN A 311 4.35 16.27 -11.04
CA GLN A 311 3.91 17.28 -12.00
C GLN A 311 4.51 17.02 -13.39
N ALA A 312 5.76 16.57 -13.47
CA ALA A 312 6.41 16.27 -14.75
C ALA A 312 5.75 15.07 -15.44
N LEU A 313 5.43 14.00 -14.69
CA LEU A 313 4.71 12.84 -15.19
C LEU A 313 3.29 13.20 -15.65
N GLU A 314 2.57 13.98 -14.84
CA GLU A 314 1.24 14.49 -15.14
C GLU A 314 1.22 15.32 -16.46
N ASP A 315 2.11 16.29 -16.56
CA ASP A 315 2.20 17.16 -17.74
C ASP A 315 2.52 16.37 -19.01
N TRP A 316 3.45 15.41 -18.90
CA TRP A 316 3.83 14.55 -20.02
C TRP A 316 2.68 13.61 -20.42
N SER A 317 2.03 12.96 -19.46
CA SER A 317 0.90 12.06 -19.68
C SER A 317 -0.25 12.77 -20.37
N ASN A 318 -0.55 13.99 -19.94
CA ASN A 318 -1.58 14.82 -20.57
C ASN A 318 -1.23 15.22 -22.02
N GLN A 319 0.04 15.59 -22.27
CA GLN A 319 0.50 15.94 -23.62
C GLN A 319 0.47 14.77 -24.60
N ASN A 320 0.59 13.54 -24.10
CA ASN A 320 0.66 12.32 -24.89
C ASN A 320 -0.65 11.52 -24.89
N ASN A 321 -1.73 12.07 -24.36
CA ASN A 321 -3.04 11.43 -24.27
C ASN A 321 -2.96 10.02 -23.64
N VAL A 322 -2.24 9.92 -22.52
CA VAL A 322 -2.22 8.72 -21.67
C VAL A 322 -3.62 8.54 -21.08
N PHE A 323 -4.11 7.30 -21.06
CA PHE A 323 -5.46 6.99 -20.54
C PHE A 323 -5.59 7.41 -19.08
N GLN A 324 -6.68 8.09 -18.76
CA GLN A 324 -6.94 8.62 -17.43
C GLN A 324 -7.89 7.69 -16.66
N PHE A 325 -7.34 7.04 -15.67
CA PHE A 325 -8.10 6.38 -14.60
C PHE A 325 -8.50 7.40 -13.52
N VAL A 326 -9.11 6.94 -12.44
CA VAL A 326 -9.55 7.83 -11.35
C VAL A 326 -8.64 7.71 -10.14
N ARG A 327 -8.44 6.51 -9.64
CA ARG A 327 -7.55 6.16 -8.52
C ARG A 327 -7.22 4.68 -8.66
N ILE A 328 -6.09 4.35 -9.28
CA ILE A 328 -5.64 2.95 -9.39
C ILE A 328 -4.98 2.58 -8.06
N GLU A 329 -5.57 1.58 -7.43
CA GLU A 329 -5.10 0.98 -6.21
C GLU A 329 -4.30 -0.30 -6.50
N ASP A 330 -4.51 -1.35 -5.72
CA ASP A 330 -3.78 -2.61 -5.83
C ASP A 330 -4.07 -3.37 -7.14
N MET A 331 -3.14 -4.25 -7.50
CA MET A 331 -3.24 -5.10 -8.67
C MET A 331 -2.59 -6.46 -8.46
N ALA A 332 -3.11 -7.48 -9.16
CA ALA A 332 -2.55 -8.82 -9.16
C ALA A 332 -2.69 -9.49 -10.53
N TYR A 333 -1.76 -10.38 -10.87
CA TYR A 333 -1.88 -11.20 -12.07
C TYR A 333 -2.56 -12.54 -11.76
N ASP A 334 -3.23 -13.12 -12.75
CA ASP A 334 -3.81 -14.47 -12.69
C ASP A 334 -2.69 -15.53 -12.73
N PRO A 335 -2.48 -16.34 -11.68
CA PRO A 335 -1.39 -17.31 -11.64
C PRO A 335 -1.49 -18.40 -12.73
N ASP A 336 -2.70 -18.69 -13.22
CA ASP A 336 -2.94 -19.65 -14.30
C ASP A 336 -2.86 -19.03 -15.71
N SER A 337 -2.88 -17.68 -15.77
CA SER A 337 -2.82 -16.91 -17.01
C SER A 337 -2.04 -15.59 -16.77
N PRO A 338 -0.73 -15.63 -16.52
CA PRO A 338 -0.01 -14.49 -15.92
C PRO A 338 -0.02 -13.18 -16.73
N ARG A 339 -0.34 -13.22 -18.02
CA ARG A 339 -0.56 -12.01 -18.83
C ARG A 339 -1.92 -11.35 -18.59
N THR A 340 -2.79 -11.97 -17.80
CA THR A 340 -4.04 -11.37 -17.33
C THR A 340 -3.78 -10.71 -15.99
N VAL A 341 -3.97 -9.41 -15.92
CA VAL A 341 -3.80 -8.61 -14.71
C VAL A 341 -5.14 -7.99 -14.35
N TYR A 342 -5.49 -8.06 -13.09
CA TYR A 342 -6.63 -7.37 -12.51
C TYR A 342 -6.11 -6.21 -11.67
N PHE A 343 -6.83 -5.10 -11.65
CA PHE A 343 -6.51 -3.98 -10.78
C PHE A 343 -7.77 -3.23 -10.36
N ALA A 344 -7.72 -2.69 -9.16
CA ALA A 344 -8.76 -1.86 -8.59
C ALA A 344 -8.58 -0.40 -9.05
N ASP A 345 -9.69 0.28 -9.24
CA ASP A 345 -9.77 1.74 -9.32
C ASP A 345 -10.85 2.13 -8.32
N THR A 346 -10.46 2.74 -7.22
CA THR A 346 -11.36 2.99 -6.09
C THR A 346 -12.46 4.00 -6.40
N GLY A 347 -12.33 4.71 -7.52
CA GLY A 347 -13.31 5.70 -7.92
C GLY A 347 -13.25 6.99 -7.09
N THR A 348 -14.22 7.86 -7.30
CA THR A 348 -14.35 9.11 -6.53
C THR A 348 -15.73 9.72 -6.68
N THR A 349 -16.02 10.69 -5.83
CA THR A 349 -17.21 11.54 -5.96
C THR A 349 -16.90 12.84 -6.72
N ARG A 350 -17.89 13.39 -7.41
CA ARG A 350 -17.82 14.67 -8.13
C ARG A 350 -16.85 14.67 -9.31
N LEU A 351 -16.68 13.52 -9.93
CA LEU A 351 -15.85 13.34 -11.11
C LEU A 351 -16.43 14.10 -12.30
N LYS A 352 -15.61 14.83 -13.01
CA LYS A 352 -15.98 15.62 -14.18
C LYS A 352 -14.81 15.74 -15.14
N GLU A 353 -15.11 15.81 -16.43
CA GLU A 353 -14.14 16.14 -17.45
C GLU A 353 -14.08 17.66 -17.69
N ASP A 354 -12.89 18.20 -17.81
CA ASP A 354 -12.67 19.55 -18.34
C ASP A 354 -12.64 19.50 -19.87
N LEU A 355 -13.69 19.96 -20.48
CA LEU A 355 -13.86 19.95 -21.94
C LEU A 355 -12.79 20.75 -22.72
N VAL A 356 -11.98 21.56 -22.05
CA VAL A 356 -10.89 22.31 -22.70
C VAL A 356 -9.59 21.51 -22.70
N SER A 357 -9.26 20.92 -21.59
CA SER A 357 -8.03 20.11 -21.45
C SER A 357 -8.24 18.64 -21.78
N GLY A 358 -9.47 18.13 -21.76
CA GLY A 358 -9.78 16.71 -21.85
C GLY A 358 -9.34 15.94 -20.62
N ARG A 359 -9.23 16.58 -19.44
CA ARG A 359 -8.77 15.93 -18.20
C ARG A 359 -9.89 15.74 -17.22
N LEU A 360 -9.83 14.62 -16.53
CA LEU A 360 -10.68 14.36 -15.36
C LEU A 360 -10.25 15.25 -14.19
N PHE A 361 -11.21 15.70 -13.41
CA PHE A 361 -10.97 16.47 -12.19
C PHE A 361 -12.11 16.29 -11.19
N ARG A 362 -11.85 16.59 -9.92
CA ARG A 362 -12.86 16.59 -8.87
C ARG A 362 -13.53 17.96 -8.78
N ALA A 363 -14.78 18.06 -9.21
CA ALA A 363 -15.53 19.30 -9.25
C ALA A 363 -15.90 19.82 -7.84
N GLY A 364 -16.12 21.12 -7.74
CA GLY A 364 -16.71 21.72 -6.55
C GLY A 364 -18.11 21.18 -6.26
N SER A 365 -18.52 21.13 -4.99
CA SER A 365 -19.78 20.50 -4.53
C SER A 365 -21.07 21.10 -5.10
N SER A 366 -21.00 22.25 -5.76
CA SER A 366 -22.14 22.90 -6.44
C SER A 366 -22.01 22.93 -7.96
N ALA A 367 -21.00 22.29 -8.54
CA ALA A 367 -20.68 22.36 -9.97
C ALA A 367 -21.40 21.27 -10.81
N PHE A 368 -22.66 21.01 -10.51
CA PHE A 368 -23.48 20.03 -11.21
C PHE A 368 -23.56 20.28 -12.74
N PRO A 369 -23.78 19.22 -13.57
CA PRO A 369 -23.72 17.80 -13.21
C PRO A 369 -22.28 17.30 -13.03
N TYR A 370 -22.14 16.21 -12.28
CA TYR A 370 -20.91 15.46 -12.15
C TYR A 370 -21.22 13.98 -11.84
N PHE A 371 -20.22 13.10 -11.96
CA PHE A 371 -20.38 11.67 -11.70
C PHE A 371 -19.85 11.31 -10.32
N ASN A 372 -20.45 10.28 -9.72
CA ASN A 372 -19.96 9.61 -8.52
C ASN A 372 -19.77 8.15 -8.89
N SER A 373 -18.60 7.61 -8.57
CA SER A 373 -18.24 6.21 -8.79
C SER A 373 -17.77 5.58 -7.49
N ASP A 374 -18.36 4.45 -7.15
CA ASP A 374 -17.90 3.58 -6.07
C ASP A 374 -16.81 2.60 -6.54
N GLY A 375 -16.15 2.92 -7.64
CA GLY A 375 -14.98 2.20 -8.15
C GLY A 375 -15.26 1.14 -9.19
N ARG A 376 -14.18 0.58 -9.74
CA ARG A 376 -14.16 -0.47 -10.77
C ARG A 376 -13.06 -1.48 -10.50
N ILE A 377 -13.29 -2.71 -10.93
CA ILE A 377 -12.23 -3.70 -11.13
C ILE A 377 -12.02 -3.85 -12.62
N PHE A 378 -10.80 -3.59 -13.06
CA PHE A 378 -10.38 -3.78 -14.43
C PHE A 378 -9.72 -5.13 -14.65
N ARG A 379 -9.83 -5.63 -15.88
CA ARG A 379 -9.11 -6.80 -16.37
C ARG A 379 -8.34 -6.41 -17.62
N MET A 380 -7.02 -6.52 -17.56
CA MET A 380 -6.10 -6.28 -18.67
C MET A 380 -5.49 -7.59 -19.16
N VAL A 381 -5.29 -7.73 -20.45
CA VAL A 381 -4.55 -8.84 -21.05
C VAL A 381 -3.41 -8.28 -21.87
N LEU A 382 -2.19 -8.60 -21.45
CA LEU A 382 -0.97 -8.22 -22.15
C LEU A 382 -0.68 -9.18 -23.31
N ASN A 383 -0.09 -8.66 -24.39
CA ASN A 383 0.22 -9.44 -25.58
C ASN A 383 1.34 -10.47 -25.31
N ALA A 384 1.21 -11.65 -25.88
CA ALA A 384 2.14 -12.75 -25.66
C ALA A 384 3.54 -12.54 -26.21
N SER A 385 3.71 -11.65 -27.20
CA SER A 385 4.98 -11.44 -27.91
C SER A 385 5.65 -10.11 -27.58
N ASP A 386 4.86 -9.15 -27.10
CA ASP A 386 5.34 -7.79 -26.80
C ASP A 386 4.59 -7.28 -25.57
N PRO A 387 5.26 -7.18 -24.41
CA PRO A 387 4.62 -6.74 -23.17
C PRO A 387 4.06 -5.31 -23.25
N THR A 388 4.58 -4.49 -24.14
CA THR A 388 4.10 -3.10 -24.31
C THR A 388 2.78 -3.00 -25.05
N VAL A 389 2.26 -4.10 -25.58
CA VAL A 389 0.97 -4.16 -26.26
C VAL A 389 -0.10 -4.73 -25.36
N VAL A 390 -1.23 -4.06 -25.28
CA VAL A 390 -2.42 -4.51 -24.54
C VAL A 390 -3.46 -5.03 -25.52
N ASP A 391 -3.69 -6.35 -25.49
CA ASP A 391 -4.68 -7.02 -26.35
C ASP A 391 -6.10 -6.62 -25.96
N SER A 392 -6.36 -6.46 -24.65
CA SER A 392 -7.64 -5.97 -24.15
C SER A 392 -7.53 -5.37 -22.74
N LEU A 393 -8.26 -4.29 -22.51
CA LEU A 393 -8.61 -3.75 -21.21
C LEU A 393 -10.13 -3.64 -21.13
N SER A 394 -10.74 -4.16 -20.08
CA SER A 394 -12.19 -4.17 -19.88
C SER A 394 -12.55 -3.99 -18.41
N ILE A 395 -13.75 -3.49 -18.14
CA ILE A 395 -14.30 -3.44 -16.80
C ILE A 395 -14.82 -4.85 -16.46
N LEU A 396 -14.20 -5.52 -15.47
CA LEU A 396 -14.65 -6.81 -14.95
C LEU A 396 -15.90 -6.63 -14.08
N ALA A 397 -15.87 -5.63 -13.22
CA ALA A 397 -16.98 -5.28 -12.35
C ALA A 397 -16.95 -3.79 -12.01
N GLN A 398 -18.09 -3.26 -11.64
CA GLN A 398 -18.26 -1.87 -11.27
C GLN A 398 -19.08 -1.76 -9.98
N GLY A 399 -18.69 -0.84 -9.09
CA GLY A 399 -19.50 -0.35 -7.99
C GLY A 399 -20.63 0.54 -8.49
N LEU A 400 -21.38 1.16 -7.58
CA LEU A 400 -22.45 2.07 -7.98
C LEU A 400 -21.89 3.26 -8.77
N PHE A 401 -22.44 3.50 -9.96
CA PHE A 401 -22.07 4.63 -10.82
C PHE A 401 -23.29 5.51 -11.10
N GLN A 402 -23.21 6.79 -10.75
CA GLN A 402 -24.31 7.72 -10.79
C GLN A 402 -23.90 9.08 -11.36
N GLU A 403 -24.79 9.70 -12.13
CA GLU A 403 -24.74 11.13 -12.41
C GLU A 403 -25.52 11.89 -11.34
N GLN A 404 -24.89 12.87 -10.71
CA GLN A 404 -25.58 13.79 -9.79
C GLN A 404 -25.85 15.10 -10.51
N THR A 405 -27.12 15.37 -10.80
CA THR A 405 -27.58 16.54 -11.58
C THR A 405 -27.96 17.73 -10.73
N ALA A 406 -28.21 17.52 -9.43
CA ALA A 406 -28.46 18.55 -8.40
C ALA A 406 -28.13 18.00 -7.01
N ALA A 407 -28.13 18.86 -5.98
CA ALA A 407 -27.73 18.51 -4.62
C ALA A 407 -28.44 17.25 -4.04
N THR A 408 -29.64 16.96 -4.49
CA THR A 408 -30.42 15.78 -4.03
C THR A 408 -30.97 14.94 -5.18
N THR A 409 -30.43 15.11 -6.42
CA THR A 409 -30.95 14.43 -7.59
C THR A 409 -29.84 13.59 -8.22
N PHE A 410 -30.04 12.28 -8.19
CA PHE A 410 -29.13 11.27 -8.73
C PHE A 410 -29.81 10.47 -9.83
N VAL A 411 -29.06 10.16 -10.87
CA VAL A 411 -29.44 9.23 -11.95
C VAL A 411 -28.46 8.07 -11.90
N THR A 412 -28.95 6.89 -11.57
CA THR A 412 -28.12 5.67 -11.59
C THR A 412 -27.86 5.28 -13.02
N ILE A 413 -26.57 5.21 -13.40
CA ILE A 413 -26.09 4.76 -14.70
C ILE A 413 -25.84 3.26 -14.63
N ASP A 414 -25.16 2.80 -13.57
CA ASP A 414 -24.93 1.40 -13.28
C ASP A 414 -25.17 1.15 -11.78
N PRO A 415 -26.04 0.18 -11.39
CA PRO A 415 -26.28 -0.13 -9.98
C PRO A 415 -25.09 -0.84 -9.32
N GLY A 416 -24.12 -1.32 -10.09
CA GLY A 416 -22.97 -2.05 -9.62
C GLY A 416 -23.25 -3.46 -9.09
N VAL A 417 -22.20 -4.13 -8.64
CA VAL A 417 -22.28 -5.49 -8.07
C VAL A 417 -22.37 -5.47 -6.53
N GLY A 418 -22.19 -4.31 -5.91
CA GLY A 418 -22.41 -4.11 -4.47
C GLY A 418 -21.19 -3.69 -3.67
N PHE A 419 -19.97 -3.80 -4.19
CA PHE A 419 -18.78 -3.25 -3.54
C PHE A 419 -18.70 -1.72 -3.69
N ALA A 420 -17.96 -1.10 -2.81
CA ALA A 420 -17.66 0.32 -2.87
C ALA A 420 -16.20 0.58 -2.50
N ASN A 421 -15.56 1.43 -3.29
CA ASN A 421 -14.16 1.80 -3.10
C ASN A 421 -13.25 0.56 -2.97
N PRO A 422 -13.13 -0.28 -4.02
CA PRO A 422 -12.22 -1.41 -4.03
C PRO A 422 -10.78 -0.89 -3.97
N ASP A 423 -9.99 -1.52 -3.14
CA ASP A 423 -8.64 -1.12 -2.80
C ASP A 423 -7.68 -2.30 -2.98
N ASN A 424 -7.29 -2.97 -1.88
CA ASN A 424 -6.37 -4.09 -1.95
C ASN A 424 -7.01 -5.33 -2.57
N MET A 425 -6.21 -6.13 -3.27
CA MET A 425 -6.71 -7.32 -3.95
C MET A 425 -5.61 -8.35 -4.23
N ASP A 426 -5.99 -9.62 -4.31
CA ASP A 426 -5.12 -10.66 -4.83
C ASP A 426 -5.89 -11.75 -5.56
N VAL A 427 -5.18 -12.49 -6.42
CA VAL A 427 -5.73 -13.52 -7.29
C VAL A 427 -5.11 -14.88 -6.95
N GLY A 428 -5.92 -15.77 -6.37
CA GLY A 428 -5.57 -17.18 -6.26
C GLY A 428 -6.01 -17.98 -7.51
N HIS A 429 -5.73 -19.28 -7.52
CA HIS A 429 -6.06 -20.15 -8.66
C HIS A 429 -7.56 -20.23 -8.99
N THR A 430 -8.43 -19.92 -8.06
CA THR A 430 -9.89 -20.09 -8.23
C THR A 430 -10.69 -18.81 -8.05
N SER A 431 -10.14 -17.82 -7.39
CA SER A 431 -10.86 -16.63 -6.97
C SER A 431 -9.97 -15.40 -6.96
N LEU A 432 -10.58 -14.29 -7.33
CA LEU A 432 -10.12 -12.96 -7.03
C LEU A 432 -10.74 -12.54 -5.69
N MET A 433 -9.93 -12.01 -4.78
CA MET A 433 -10.37 -11.37 -3.55
C MET A 433 -10.13 -9.87 -3.65
N VAL A 434 -11.10 -9.08 -3.20
CA VAL A 434 -11.06 -7.62 -3.22
C VAL A 434 -11.49 -7.07 -1.87
N GLN A 435 -10.78 -6.12 -1.36
CA GLN A 435 -11.07 -5.42 -0.11
C GLN A 435 -11.54 -3.99 -0.39
N GLU A 436 -12.29 -3.44 0.54
CA GLU A 436 -12.83 -2.08 0.45
C GLU A 436 -12.13 -1.15 1.44
N ASP A 437 -11.75 0.05 0.97
CA ASP A 437 -11.51 1.21 1.81
C ASP A 437 -12.67 2.19 1.67
N SER A 438 -13.75 1.95 2.37
CA SER A 438 -14.93 2.82 2.33
C SER A 438 -15.28 3.37 3.70
N ALA A 439 -15.80 4.57 3.72
CA ALA A 439 -16.22 5.23 4.97
C ALA A 439 -17.40 4.52 5.69
N ALA A 440 -18.07 3.59 5.02
CA ALA A 440 -19.31 2.99 5.53
C ALA A 440 -19.28 1.46 5.69
N ASN A 441 -18.57 0.78 4.80
CA ASN A 441 -18.48 -0.67 4.79
C ASN A 441 -17.05 -1.03 4.37
N ASN A 442 -16.39 -1.85 5.13
CA ASN A 442 -15.05 -2.34 4.81
C ASN A 442 -15.16 -3.85 4.73
N ASP A 443 -15.57 -4.28 3.57
CA ASP A 443 -15.94 -5.65 3.28
C ASP A 443 -14.86 -6.34 2.46
N VAL A 444 -14.76 -7.66 2.60
CA VAL A 444 -13.93 -8.50 1.73
C VAL A 444 -14.87 -9.23 0.76
N TRP A 445 -14.62 -9.05 -0.52
CA TRP A 445 -15.40 -9.64 -1.59
C TRP A 445 -14.63 -10.75 -2.31
N GLN A 446 -15.35 -11.80 -2.69
CA GLN A 446 -14.84 -12.90 -3.50
C GLN A 446 -15.53 -12.93 -4.86
N HIS A 447 -14.73 -13.08 -5.91
CA HIS A 447 -15.17 -13.34 -7.26
C HIS A 447 -14.56 -14.64 -7.77
N PRO A 448 -15.32 -15.75 -7.87
CA PRO A 448 -14.82 -16.98 -8.49
C PRO A 448 -14.48 -16.71 -9.97
N LEU A 449 -13.26 -17.02 -10.37
CA LEU A 449 -12.77 -16.74 -11.72
C LEU A 449 -13.64 -17.42 -12.79
N GLY A 450 -13.86 -16.74 -13.90
CA GLY A 450 -14.68 -17.23 -15.00
C GLY A 450 -16.20 -17.21 -14.75
N THR A 451 -16.67 -16.61 -13.67
CA THR A 451 -18.11 -16.40 -13.36
C THR A 451 -18.48 -14.92 -13.44
N SER A 452 -19.73 -14.59 -13.13
CA SER A 452 -20.17 -13.20 -12.92
C SER A 452 -20.61 -12.96 -11.46
N THR A 453 -20.28 -13.87 -10.56
CA THR A 453 -20.77 -13.84 -9.17
C THR A 453 -19.78 -13.05 -8.31
N TRP A 454 -20.31 -12.15 -7.50
CA TRP A 454 -19.60 -11.45 -6.44
C TRP A 454 -20.26 -11.77 -5.10
N THR A 455 -19.47 -12.11 -4.11
CA THR A 455 -19.97 -12.51 -2.79
C THR A 455 -19.17 -11.82 -1.71
N LYS A 456 -19.85 -11.10 -0.83
CA LYS A 456 -19.23 -10.57 0.39
C LYS A 456 -18.92 -11.75 1.33
N VAL A 457 -17.65 -11.96 1.65
CA VAL A 457 -17.18 -13.11 2.44
C VAL A 457 -16.77 -12.74 3.86
N ALA A 458 -16.37 -11.50 4.09
CA ALA A 458 -16.07 -11.00 5.42
C ALA A 458 -16.35 -9.50 5.51
N SER A 459 -16.38 -8.97 6.73
CA SER A 459 -16.55 -7.54 7.02
C SER A 459 -15.78 -7.17 8.28
N THR A 460 -15.30 -5.93 8.39
CA THR A 460 -14.71 -5.45 9.64
C THR A 460 -15.74 -5.45 10.77
N THR A 461 -15.27 -5.70 11.99
CA THR A 461 -16.09 -5.58 13.21
C THR A 461 -15.95 -4.20 13.86
N GLN A 462 -15.07 -3.37 13.32
CA GLN A 462 -14.82 -2.02 13.81
C GLN A 462 -15.88 -1.06 13.29
N THR A 463 -16.29 -0.12 14.13
CA THR A 463 -17.37 0.84 13.82
C THR A 463 -16.87 2.20 13.39
N THR A 464 -15.56 2.41 13.32
CA THR A 464 -14.96 3.72 13.03
C THR A 464 -13.70 3.54 12.20
N SER A 465 -13.62 4.23 11.07
CA SER A 465 -12.41 4.39 10.24
C SER A 465 -11.48 3.19 10.24
N ALA A 466 -12.01 2.01 9.97
CA ALA A 466 -11.24 0.79 9.78
C ALA A 466 -11.42 0.34 8.34
N GLU A 467 -10.38 -0.16 7.75
CA GLU A 467 -10.43 -0.79 6.42
C GLU A 467 -9.88 -2.21 6.50
N THR A 468 -10.30 -3.05 5.58
CA THR A 468 -9.59 -4.27 5.26
C THR A 468 -8.53 -3.88 4.24
N SER A 469 -7.27 -4.13 4.58
CA SER A 469 -6.11 -3.71 3.80
C SER A 469 -5.38 -4.94 3.25
N GLY A 470 -4.10 -4.95 3.06
CA GLY A 470 -3.36 -6.01 2.37
C GLY A 470 -3.99 -7.41 2.40
N ILE A 471 -4.03 -8.10 1.26
CA ILE A 471 -4.50 -9.49 1.15
C ILE A 471 -3.64 -10.26 0.18
N ILE A 472 -3.28 -11.52 0.54
CA ILE A 472 -2.56 -12.42 -0.37
C ILE A 472 -3.04 -13.87 -0.24
N ASP A 473 -3.01 -14.60 -1.36
CA ASP A 473 -3.30 -16.04 -1.38
C ASP A 473 -2.24 -16.82 -0.60
N ALA A 474 -2.68 -17.60 0.38
CA ALA A 474 -1.84 -18.47 1.20
C ALA A 474 -2.05 -19.96 0.90
N SER A 475 -2.71 -20.28 -0.19
CA SER A 475 -3.11 -21.66 -0.52
C SER A 475 -1.91 -22.60 -0.73
N GLU A 476 -0.79 -22.09 -1.21
CA GLU A 476 0.45 -22.85 -1.37
C GLU A 476 0.94 -23.44 -0.02
N TRP A 477 0.78 -22.70 1.06
CA TRP A 477 1.33 -23.05 2.38
C TRP A 477 0.29 -23.65 3.35
N LEU A 478 -0.94 -23.16 3.28
CA LEU A 478 -2.01 -23.51 4.23
C LEU A 478 -3.10 -24.39 3.61
N GLY A 479 -3.06 -24.58 2.28
CA GLY A 479 -4.09 -25.30 1.53
C GLY A 479 -5.16 -24.38 0.96
N ALA A 480 -5.95 -24.91 0.02
CA ALA A 480 -6.94 -24.14 -0.71
C ALA A 480 -7.89 -23.35 0.18
N GLY A 481 -8.17 -22.11 -0.21
CA GLY A 481 -9.09 -21.23 0.47
C GLY A 481 -8.52 -20.43 1.64
N TRP A 482 -7.22 -20.56 1.93
CA TRP A 482 -6.56 -19.73 2.93
C TRP A 482 -5.96 -18.48 2.33
N TRP A 483 -6.19 -17.36 3.03
CA TRP A 483 -5.71 -16.02 2.73
C TRP A 483 -5.02 -15.43 3.95
N VAL A 484 -3.95 -14.70 3.77
CA VAL A 484 -3.41 -13.76 4.77
C VAL A 484 -3.98 -12.40 4.44
N LEU A 485 -4.45 -11.70 5.43
CA LEU A 485 -4.89 -10.32 5.27
C LEU A 485 -4.66 -9.52 6.54
N ASP A 486 -4.76 -8.23 6.43
CA ASP A 486 -4.75 -7.36 7.59
C ASP A 486 -5.92 -6.38 7.62
N VAL A 487 -6.01 -5.68 8.72
CA VAL A 487 -7.02 -4.65 8.99
C VAL A 487 -6.29 -3.46 9.57
N GLN A 488 -6.45 -2.32 8.95
CA GLN A 488 -6.11 -1.03 9.51
C GLN A 488 -7.26 -0.49 10.38
N SER A 489 -6.96 0.29 11.39
CA SER A 489 -8.01 0.96 12.15
C SER A 489 -7.50 2.22 12.84
N HIS A 490 -8.13 3.32 12.53
CA HIS A 490 -7.87 4.62 13.15
C HIS A 490 -8.83 4.87 14.30
N VAL A 491 -8.41 4.61 15.52
CA VAL A 491 -9.23 4.81 16.72
C VAL A 491 -9.14 6.24 17.22
N ASN A 492 -10.24 6.97 17.12
CA ASN A 492 -10.33 8.31 17.71
C ASN A 492 -10.31 8.22 19.25
N LEU A 493 -9.30 8.85 19.87
CA LEU A 493 -9.20 8.95 21.31
C LEU A 493 -9.93 10.20 21.82
N PRO A 494 -10.49 10.18 23.05
CA PRO A 494 -11.07 11.37 23.64
C PRO A 494 -10.00 12.46 23.84
N GLY A 495 -10.25 13.64 23.31
CA GLY A 495 -9.38 14.80 23.44
C GLY A 495 -9.02 15.39 22.09
N ALA A 496 -9.08 16.72 22.00
CA ALA A 496 -8.58 17.43 20.84
C ALA A 496 -7.11 17.80 21.05
N VAL A 497 -6.26 17.50 20.12
CA VAL A 497 -4.91 18.07 20.04
C VAL A 497 -4.90 19.17 19.01
N PRO A 498 -4.06 20.19 19.17
CA PRO A 498 -3.82 21.15 18.11
C PRO A 498 -3.45 20.43 16.83
N GLY A 499 -4.12 20.79 15.75
CA GLY A 499 -3.96 20.12 14.48
C GLY A 499 -2.65 20.38 13.82
N PHE A 500 -2.24 19.44 13.03
CA PHE A 500 -1.12 19.52 12.14
C PHE A 500 -1.60 19.87 10.73
N VAL A 501 -0.84 20.63 10.01
CA VAL A 501 -1.05 20.89 8.59
C VAL A 501 0.10 20.27 7.85
N TRP A 502 -0.23 19.51 6.86
CA TRP A 502 0.74 19.12 5.85
C TRP A 502 1.17 20.34 5.08
N GLY A 503 2.47 20.52 4.98
CA GLY A 503 3.04 21.48 4.05
C GLY A 503 3.16 20.81 2.69
N ASP A 504 2.25 21.11 1.82
CA ASP A 504 2.27 20.65 0.43
C ASP A 504 3.13 21.55 -0.49
N ASP A 505 3.69 22.62 0.06
CA ASP A 505 4.66 23.49 -0.63
C ASP A 505 5.80 23.92 0.30
N PRO A 506 7.00 23.31 0.18
CA PRO A 506 8.14 23.63 1.03
C PRO A 506 8.68 25.05 0.86
N ALA A 507 8.25 25.79 -0.17
CA ALA A 507 8.61 27.17 -0.35
C ALA A 507 7.75 28.12 0.49
N THR A 508 6.54 27.71 0.83
CA THR A 508 5.55 28.55 1.53
C THR A 508 5.14 27.97 2.89
N GLU A 509 5.28 26.66 3.09
CA GLU A 509 4.88 25.95 4.30
C GLU A 509 6.01 25.06 4.81
N PRO A 510 6.22 24.97 6.13
CA PRO A 510 7.16 24.02 6.68
C PRO A 510 6.67 22.59 6.43
N ILE A 511 7.56 21.70 6.07
CA ILE A 511 7.30 20.27 5.86
C ILE A 511 6.78 19.61 7.13
N TYR A 512 7.21 20.10 8.27
CA TYR A 512 6.68 19.65 9.55
C TYR A 512 5.55 20.55 10.02
N PRO A 513 4.51 19.96 10.60
CA PRO A 513 3.50 20.73 11.27
C PRO A 513 4.13 21.39 12.49
N LEU A 514 4.39 22.66 12.39
CA LEU A 514 4.94 23.46 13.48
C LEU A 514 3.86 23.97 14.45
N GLY A 515 2.66 23.44 14.37
CA GLY A 515 1.55 23.83 15.22
C GLY A 515 0.20 23.73 14.50
N PRO A 516 -0.89 24.13 15.18
CA PRO A 516 -2.21 24.01 14.59
C PRO A 516 -2.37 24.97 13.42
N ALA A 517 -2.70 24.44 12.26
CA ALA A 517 -3.14 25.24 11.16
C ALA A 517 -4.50 25.86 11.50
N ASN A 518 -4.63 27.12 11.25
CA ASN A 518 -5.89 27.82 11.28
C ASN A 518 -6.70 27.63 12.57
N GLY A 519 -6.05 27.30 13.69
CA GLY A 519 -6.73 27.07 14.97
C GLY A 519 -7.61 25.82 15.02
N SER A 520 -7.50 24.94 14.06
CA SER A 520 -8.23 23.66 14.06
C SER A 520 -7.68 22.72 15.13
N ALA A 521 -8.55 22.00 15.79
CA ALA A 521 -8.19 20.92 16.69
C ALA A 521 -8.40 19.58 15.98
N TYR A 522 -7.41 18.70 15.99
CA TYR A 522 -7.58 17.32 15.54
C TYR A 522 -7.96 16.44 16.72
N SER A 523 -8.73 15.41 16.45
CA SER A 523 -8.88 14.31 17.39
C SER A 523 -7.56 13.55 17.47
N LEU A 524 -7.17 13.16 18.69
CA LEU A 524 -6.13 12.18 18.88
C LEU A 524 -6.56 10.89 18.20
N ARG A 525 -5.73 10.35 17.33
CA ARG A 525 -5.92 9.02 16.75
C ARG A 525 -4.92 8.06 17.37
N ARG A 526 -5.32 6.83 17.48
CA ARG A 526 -4.45 5.70 17.73
C ARG A 526 -4.49 4.83 16.49
N GLU A 527 -3.35 4.69 15.86
CA GLU A 527 -3.18 3.79 14.74
C GLU A 527 -3.06 2.37 15.29
N VAL A 528 -3.98 1.53 14.90
CA VAL A 528 -4.04 0.12 15.30
C VAL A 528 -4.23 -0.75 14.07
N GLY A 529 -4.13 -2.06 14.24
CA GLY A 529 -4.36 -3.00 13.17
C GLY A 529 -4.19 -4.43 13.64
N GLN A 530 -4.45 -5.36 12.75
CA GLN A 530 -4.34 -6.77 13.03
C GLN A 530 -3.97 -7.54 11.76
N LEU A 531 -2.93 -8.36 11.84
CA LEU A 531 -2.66 -9.39 10.84
C LEU A 531 -3.42 -10.66 11.21
N LEU A 532 -4.06 -11.30 10.23
CA LEU A 532 -4.88 -12.48 10.45
C LEU A 532 -4.91 -13.43 9.24
N LEU A 533 -5.42 -14.64 9.46
CA LEU A 533 -5.73 -15.60 8.40
C LEU A 533 -7.25 -15.69 8.24
N LEU A 534 -7.68 -15.80 6.99
CA LEU A 534 -9.06 -16.06 6.61
C LEU A 534 -9.11 -17.34 5.75
N HIS A 535 -9.96 -18.28 6.12
CA HIS A 535 -10.25 -19.44 5.29
C HIS A 535 -11.70 -19.39 4.81
N ILE A 536 -11.86 -19.41 3.50
CA ILE A 536 -13.18 -19.51 2.84
C ILE A 536 -13.28 -20.86 2.16
N PRO A 537 -14.20 -21.76 2.59
CA PRO A 537 -14.36 -23.07 1.97
C PRO A 537 -14.75 -22.99 0.51
N GLY A 538 -13.98 -23.64 -0.36
CA GLY A 538 -14.25 -23.72 -1.80
C GLY A 538 -13.78 -22.50 -2.62
N SER A 539 -12.94 -21.65 -2.02
CA SER A 539 -12.23 -20.58 -2.75
C SER A 539 -10.89 -21.05 -3.27
#